data_82a5376a375835ba8bb4779571ea2ce5
#
_entry.id   82a5376a375835ba8bb4779571ea2ce5
#
_cell.length_a   1.000
_cell.length_b   1.000
_cell.length_c   1.000
_cell.angle_alpha   90.00
_cell.angle_beta   90.00
_cell.angle_gamma   90.00
#
_symmetry.space_group_name_H-M   'P 1'
#
loop_
_entity.id
_entity.type
_entity.pdbx_description
1 polymer ?
#
loop_
_entity_poly.entity_id
_entity_poly.type
_entity_poly.pdbx_seq_one_letter_code
_entity_poly.pdbx_strand_id
1 'polypeptide(L)'
;MQQLGIVLPKPSAPLYSYVSFTRTGNLIYLSGQGPKKADGSFITGKLGKDLSIEEGTEAAKLTGINLIATLQSAIGDLSKVKRIVKVFGMVNCAENFYDQPKVINGFSDLMVAVFGEKGKHARSAVGMIALPMNIAVEVEMIVEVSDQ
;
A
#
# COMPACT_ATOMS: atom_id res chain seq x y z
N MET A 1 -15.93 -2.29 3.39
CA MET A 1 -15.07 -3.45 3.16
C MET A 1 -15.83 -4.74 2.92
N GLN A 2 -16.91 -4.98 3.65
CA GLN A 2 -17.71 -6.18 3.44
C GLN A 2 -18.26 -6.28 2.02
N GLN A 3 -18.67 -5.16 1.44
CA GLN A 3 -19.22 -5.12 0.08
C GLN A 3 -18.21 -5.57 -0.98
N LEU A 4 -16.93 -5.43 -0.69
CA LEU A 4 -15.86 -5.82 -1.60
C LEU A 4 -15.27 -7.19 -1.26
N GLY A 5 -15.78 -7.84 -0.21
CA GLY A 5 -15.25 -9.10 0.25
C GLY A 5 -13.86 -9.00 0.85
N ILE A 6 -13.46 -7.81 1.28
CA ILE A 6 -12.15 -7.57 1.85
C ILE A 6 -12.22 -7.70 3.36
N VAL A 7 -11.36 -8.55 3.92
CA VAL A 7 -11.18 -8.70 5.36
C VAL A 7 -9.85 -8.04 5.72
N LEU A 8 -9.91 -7.02 6.57
CA LEU A 8 -8.71 -6.31 6.97
C LEU A 8 -7.92 -7.13 8.00
N PRO A 9 -6.60 -7.27 7.79
CA PRO A 9 -5.76 -7.98 8.76
C PRO A 9 -5.52 -7.13 10.01
N LYS A 10 -4.97 -7.77 11.04
CA LYS A 10 -4.47 -7.05 12.19
C LYS A 10 -3.21 -6.28 11.76
N PRO A 11 -3.10 -4.98 12.07
CA PRO A 11 -1.93 -4.21 11.69
C PRO A 11 -0.66 -4.77 12.31
N SER A 12 0.44 -4.72 11.56
CA SER A 12 1.76 -5.13 12.04
C SER A 12 2.39 -4.02 12.85
N ALA A 13 3.13 -4.39 13.90
CA ALA A 13 3.96 -3.44 14.63
C ALA A 13 5.33 -3.32 13.96
N PRO A 14 5.91 -2.12 13.88
CA PRO A 14 7.27 -1.95 13.37
C PRO A 14 8.31 -2.64 14.25
N LEU A 15 9.39 -3.10 13.63
CA LEU A 15 10.48 -3.79 14.33
C LEU A 15 11.56 -2.83 14.87
N TYR A 16 11.53 -1.58 14.41
CA TYR A 16 12.58 -0.60 14.71
C TYR A 16 12.00 0.62 15.40
N SER A 17 12.76 1.72 15.46
CA SER A 17 12.40 2.90 16.25
C SER A 17 11.30 3.77 15.62
N TYR A 18 10.82 3.44 14.43
CA TYR A 18 9.77 4.21 13.79
C TYR A 18 8.38 3.65 14.14
N VAL A 19 7.36 4.41 13.79
CA VAL A 19 5.96 4.04 14.01
C VAL A 19 5.27 3.76 12.68
N SER A 20 4.11 3.11 12.72
CA SER A 20 3.36 2.75 11.51
C SER A 20 2.76 3.97 10.82
N PHE A 21 2.48 5.02 11.58
CA PHE A 21 1.94 6.27 11.05
C PHE A 21 2.26 7.42 11.99
N THR A 22 2.26 8.64 11.44
CA THR A 22 2.27 9.86 12.24
C THR A 22 1.15 10.76 11.75
N ARG A 23 0.69 11.63 12.63
CA ARG A 23 -0.38 12.57 12.28
C ARG A 23 0.12 14.00 12.49
N THR A 24 -0.15 14.86 11.52
CA THR A 24 0.06 16.29 11.65
C THR A 24 -1.18 17.00 11.09
N GLY A 25 -1.87 17.76 11.96
CA GLY A 25 -3.16 18.32 11.57
C GLY A 25 -4.13 17.22 11.17
N ASN A 26 -4.66 17.30 9.98
CA ASN A 26 -5.59 16.31 9.44
C ASN A 26 -4.92 15.38 8.41
N LEU A 27 -3.58 15.34 8.41
CA LEU A 27 -2.83 14.45 7.53
C LEU A 27 -2.23 13.30 8.31
N ILE A 28 -2.47 12.09 7.80
CA ILE A 28 -1.87 10.86 8.33
C ILE A 28 -0.80 10.44 7.34
N TYR A 29 0.43 10.31 7.83
CA TYR A 29 1.56 9.80 7.06
C TYR A 29 1.78 8.36 7.45
N LEU A 30 1.58 7.43 6.50
CA LEU A 30 1.76 6.01 6.78
C LEU A 30 3.13 5.56 6.30
N SER A 31 3.82 4.83 7.16
CA SER A 31 5.11 4.21 6.81
C SER A 31 4.92 3.19 5.71
N GLY A 32 5.99 2.94 4.95
CA GLY A 32 5.98 1.96 3.89
C GLY A 32 5.69 0.56 4.40
N GLN A 33 4.86 -0.16 3.67
CA GLN A 33 4.56 -1.55 3.94
C GLN A 33 4.65 -2.38 2.67
N GLY A 34 4.77 -3.69 2.84
CA GLY A 34 4.86 -4.63 1.75
C GLY A 34 3.70 -5.61 1.72
N PRO A 35 3.76 -6.58 0.80
CA PRO A 35 2.67 -7.54 0.59
C PRO A 35 2.75 -8.70 1.59
N LYS A 36 2.45 -8.41 2.85
CA LYS A 36 2.44 -9.41 3.91
C LYS A 36 1.16 -10.21 3.87
N LYS A 37 1.30 -11.53 3.79
CA LYS A 37 0.18 -12.46 3.77
C LYS A 37 -0.32 -12.74 5.19
N ALA A 38 -1.50 -13.38 5.27
CA ALA A 38 -2.13 -13.70 6.55
C ALA A 38 -1.24 -14.58 7.45
N ASP A 39 -0.40 -15.43 6.85
CA ASP A 39 0.50 -16.32 7.59
C ASP A 39 1.78 -15.62 8.06
N GLY A 40 1.93 -14.33 7.77
CA GLY A 40 3.10 -13.55 8.15
C GLY A 40 4.22 -13.54 7.13
N SER A 41 4.14 -14.36 6.09
CA SER A 41 5.14 -14.34 5.01
C SER A 41 4.82 -13.24 4.02
N PHE A 42 5.80 -12.88 3.17
CA PHE A 42 5.66 -11.85 2.16
C PHE A 42 5.69 -12.45 0.76
N ILE A 43 5.02 -11.78 -0.18
CA ILE A 43 5.23 -12.05 -1.60
C ILE A 43 6.58 -11.45 -1.96
N THR A 44 7.52 -12.29 -2.42
CA THR A 44 8.90 -11.87 -2.70
C THR A 44 9.24 -12.12 -4.16
N GLY A 45 10.27 -11.40 -4.63
CA GLY A 45 10.83 -11.58 -5.96
C GLY A 45 10.81 -10.29 -6.76
N LYS A 46 11.47 -10.35 -7.93
CA LYS A 46 11.60 -9.20 -8.82
C LYS A 46 10.62 -9.31 -9.98
N LEU A 47 9.92 -8.22 -10.22
CA LEU A 47 9.08 -8.07 -11.41
C LEU A 47 9.96 -8.11 -12.66
N GLY A 48 9.51 -8.85 -13.65
CA GLY A 48 10.28 -9.01 -14.89
C GLY A 48 11.32 -10.10 -14.83
N LYS A 49 11.51 -10.74 -13.69
CA LYS A 49 12.43 -11.85 -13.51
C LYS A 49 11.75 -13.03 -12.81
N ASP A 50 11.31 -12.81 -11.56
CA ASP A 50 10.70 -13.87 -10.75
C ASP A 50 9.19 -13.84 -10.79
N LEU A 51 8.61 -12.67 -11.03
CA LEU A 51 7.16 -12.43 -10.93
C LEU A 51 6.65 -11.81 -12.22
N SER A 52 5.43 -12.20 -12.59
CA SER A 52 4.68 -11.59 -13.69
C SER A 52 4.03 -10.28 -13.22
N ILE A 53 3.53 -9.48 -14.18
CA ILE A 53 2.79 -8.27 -13.88
C ILE A 53 1.56 -8.60 -13.05
N GLU A 54 0.84 -9.69 -13.37
CA GLU A 54 -0.34 -10.10 -12.62
C GLU A 54 0.01 -10.42 -11.17
N GLU A 55 1.09 -11.13 -10.93
CA GLU A 55 1.55 -11.44 -9.58
C GLU A 55 1.96 -10.18 -8.83
N GLY A 56 2.63 -9.26 -9.51
CA GLY A 56 3.01 -7.97 -8.93
C GLY A 56 1.79 -7.12 -8.59
N THR A 57 0.80 -7.11 -9.45
CA THR A 57 -0.46 -6.38 -9.22
C THR A 57 -1.19 -6.91 -7.99
N GLU A 58 -1.23 -8.23 -7.82
CA GLU A 58 -1.82 -8.83 -6.62
C GLU A 58 -1.01 -8.49 -5.37
N ALA A 59 0.31 -8.45 -5.46
CA ALA A 59 1.17 -8.02 -4.36
C ALA A 59 0.88 -6.56 -3.97
N ALA A 60 0.71 -5.69 -4.95
CA ALA A 60 0.39 -4.28 -4.69
C ALA A 60 -0.98 -4.13 -4.05
N LYS A 61 -1.97 -4.90 -4.48
CA LYS A 61 -3.30 -4.91 -3.87
C LYS A 61 -3.24 -5.36 -2.41
N LEU A 62 -2.52 -6.45 -2.14
CA LEU A 62 -2.35 -6.94 -0.77
C LEU A 62 -1.68 -5.90 0.11
N THR A 63 -0.67 -5.21 -0.41
CA THR A 63 -0.01 -4.11 0.29
C THR A 63 -1.01 -3.01 0.64
N GLY A 64 -1.90 -2.68 -0.29
CA GLY A 64 -2.96 -1.70 -0.06
C GLY A 64 -3.92 -2.12 1.05
N ILE A 65 -4.29 -3.39 1.09
CA ILE A 65 -5.14 -3.93 2.17
C ILE A 65 -4.43 -3.75 3.52
N ASN A 66 -3.14 -4.03 3.58
CA ASN A 66 -2.36 -3.87 4.82
C ASN A 66 -2.30 -2.40 5.26
N LEU A 67 -2.13 -1.47 4.31
CA LEU A 67 -2.11 -0.03 4.64
C LEU A 67 -3.48 0.46 5.10
N ILE A 68 -4.56 -0.02 4.49
CA ILE A 68 -5.92 0.34 4.94
C ILE A 68 -6.15 -0.16 6.37
N ALA A 69 -5.64 -1.34 6.71
CA ALA A 69 -5.76 -1.87 8.07
C ALA A 69 -5.05 -0.96 9.08
N THR A 70 -3.85 -0.49 8.74
CA THR A 70 -3.12 0.46 9.58
C THR A 70 -3.87 1.78 9.69
N LEU A 71 -4.40 2.28 8.58
CA LEU A 71 -5.18 3.51 8.57
C LEU A 71 -6.42 3.38 9.47
N GLN A 72 -7.15 2.29 9.37
CA GLN A 72 -8.32 2.07 10.23
C GLN A 72 -7.91 2.05 11.71
N SER A 73 -6.81 1.42 12.03
CA SER A 73 -6.26 1.43 13.39
C SER A 73 -5.95 2.84 13.87
N ALA A 74 -5.48 3.71 12.97
CA ALA A 74 -5.10 5.07 13.30
C ALA A 74 -6.31 5.98 13.56
N ILE A 75 -7.39 5.81 12.81
CA ILE A 75 -8.52 6.75 12.83
C ILE A 75 -9.84 6.14 13.31
N GLY A 76 -9.89 4.83 13.45
CA GLY A 76 -11.07 4.11 13.95
C GLY A 76 -12.11 3.81 12.90
N ASP A 77 -12.55 4.81 12.16
CA ASP A 77 -13.61 4.66 11.17
C ASP A 77 -13.12 5.19 9.82
N LEU A 78 -13.13 4.33 8.81
CA LEU A 78 -12.65 4.69 7.46
C LEU A 78 -13.52 5.77 6.80
N SER A 79 -14.75 5.98 7.28
CA SER A 79 -15.59 7.07 6.76
C SER A 79 -15.01 8.45 7.05
N LYS A 80 -14.05 8.55 7.97
CA LYS A 80 -13.35 9.81 8.27
C LYS A 80 -12.35 10.20 7.19
N VAL A 81 -12.03 9.33 6.24
CA VAL A 81 -11.12 9.65 5.15
C VAL A 81 -11.76 10.71 4.25
N LYS A 82 -11.06 11.82 4.06
CA LYS A 82 -11.46 12.87 3.12
C LYS A 82 -10.88 12.62 1.74
N ARG A 83 -9.64 12.17 1.69
CA ARG A 83 -9.00 11.78 0.43
C ARG A 83 -7.69 11.06 0.69
N ILE A 84 -7.33 10.20 -0.23
CA ILE A 84 -5.96 9.70 -0.35
C ILE A 84 -5.19 10.79 -1.10
N VAL A 85 -4.18 11.37 -0.47
CA VAL A 85 -3.50 12.55 -1.01
C VAL A 85 -2.37 12.15 -1.95
N LYS A 86 -1.48 11.28 -1.48
CA LYS A 86 -0.27 10.91 -2.20
C LYS A 86 0.07 9.45 -1.95
N VAL A 87 0.46 8.78 -3.00
CA VAL A 87 0.94 7.39 -2.94
C VAL A 87 2.33 7.33 -3.58
N PHE A 88 3.27 6.71 -2.89
CA PHE A 88 4.58 6.42 -3.44
C PHE A 88 4.74 4.91 -3.51
N GLY A 89 4.72 4.38 -4.72
CA GLY A 89 4.83 2.95 -4.97
C GLY A 89 6.21 2.59 -5.50
N MET A 90 6.84 1.60 -4.87
CA MET A 90 8.17 1.12 -5.20
C MET A 90 8.07 -0.33 -5.62
N VAL A 91 8.65 -0.67 -6.76
CA VAL A 91 8.60 -2.01 -7.33
C VAL A 91 10.01 -2.60 -7.37
N ASN A 92 10.19 -3.73 -6.72
CA ASN A 92 11.42 -4.51 -6.81
C ASN A 92 11.44 -5.14 -8.20
N CYS A 93 12.33 -4.71 -9.08
CA CYS A 93 12.25 -5.14 -10.47
C CYS A 93 13.60 -5.34 -11.11
N ALA A 94 13.58 -6.10 -12.22
CA ALA A 94 14.73 -6.30 -13.06
C ALA A 94 15.12 -4.99 -13.74
N GLU A 95 16.37 -4.97 -14.23
CA GLU A 95 17.01 -3.80 -14.80
C GLU A 95 16.21 -3.15 -15.94
N ASN A 96 15.58 -3.98 -16.76
CA ASN A 96 14.85 -3.52 -17.94
C ASN A 96 13.34 -3.70 -17.81
N PHE A 97 12.81 -3.69 -16.61
CA PHE A 97 11.38 -3.72 -16.36
C PHE A 97 10.89 -2.28 -16.22
N TYR A 98 9.93 -1.88 -17.04
CA TYR A 98 9.45 -0.48 -17.09
C TYR A 98 7.95 -0.35 -16.81
N ASP A 99 7.28 -1.43 -16.41
CA ASP A 99 5.84 -1.45 -16.19
C ASP A 99 5.46 -1.28 -14.71
N GLN A 100 6.26 -0.50 -13.96
CA GLN A 100 5.95 -0.20 -12.57
C GLN A 100 4.55 0.39 -12.39
N PRO A 101 4.08 1.32 -13.26
CA PRO A 101 2.72 1.85 -13.12
C PRO A 101 1.65 0.77 -13.19
N LYS A 102 1.81 -0.23 -14.06
CA LYS A 102 0.84 -1.32 -14.16
C LYS A 102 0.76 -2.13 -12.86
N VAL A 103 1.90 -2.37 -12.25
CA VAL A 103 1.98 -3.13 -10.99
C VAL A 103 1.29 -2.34 -9.88
N ILE A 104 1.63 -1.07 -9.72
CA ILE A 104 1.08 -0.23 -8.65
C ILE A 104 -0.39 0.07 -8.87
N ASN A 105 -0.92 -0.12 -10.07
CA ASN A 105 -2.37 -0.03 -10.31
C ASN A 105 -3.15 -0.97 -9.41
N GLY A 106 -2.59 -2.11 -9.00
CA GLY A 106 -3.25 -2.98 -8.03
C GLY A 106 -3.56 -2.27 -6.72
N PHE A 107 -2.67 -1.40 -6.29
CA PHE A 107 -2.86 -0.55 -5.11
C PHE A 107 -3.86 0.57 -5.41
N SER A 108 -3.64 1.31 -6.48
CA SER A 108 -4.45 2.49 -6.81
C SER A 108 -5.90 2.12 -7.09
N ASP A 109 -6.13 1.05 -7.84
CA ASP A 109 -7.49 0.59 -8.13
C ASP A 109 -8.22 0.14 -6.86
N LEU A 110 -7.50 -0.45 -5.91
CA LEU A 110 -8.08 -0.79 -4.62
C LEU A 110 -8.53 0.47 -3.88
N MET A 111 -7.72 1.52 -3.87
CA MET A 111 -8.07 2.77 -3.19
C MET A 111 -9.35 3.37 -3.78
N VAL A 112 -9.50 3.35 -5.10
CA VAL A 112 -10.70 3.84 -5.76
C VAL A 112 -11.90 2.93 -5.46
N ALA A 113 -11.70 1.62 -5.44
CA ALA A 113 -12.77 0.68 -5.11
C ALA A 113 -13.29 0.88 -3.69
N VAL A 114 -12.39 1.16 -2.75
CA VAL A 114 -12.75 1.31 -1.33
C VAL A 114 -13.31 2.70 -1.03
N PHE A 115 -12.69 3.75 -1.57
CA PHE A 115 -12.97 5.13 -1.19
C PHE A 115 -13.68 5.94 -2.28
N GLY A 116 -13.88 5.38 -3.48
CA GLY A 116 -14.51 6.11 -4.59
C GLY A 116 -13.63 7.27 -5.04
N GLU A 117 -14.25 8.41 -5.32
CA GLU A 117 -13.53 9.61 -5.76
C GLU A 117 -12.45 10.04 -4.75
N LYS A 118 -12.68 9.81 -3.48
CA LYS A 118 -11.71 10.12 -2.41
C LYS A 118 -10.45 9.27 -2.53
N GLY A 119 -10.51 8.15 -3.21
CA GLY A 119 -9.37 7.27 -3.42
C GLY A 119 -8.44 7.71 -4.53
N LYS A 120 -8.84 8.64 -5.37
CA LYS A 120 -8.01 9.15 -6.46
C LYS A 120 -6.92 10.06 -5.88
N HIS A 121 -5.67 9.73 -6.16
CA HIS A 121 -4.51 10.30 -5.49
C HIS A 121 -3.45 10.72 -6.50
N ALA A 122 -2.55 11.61 -6.07
CA ALA A 122 -1.31 11.87 -6.80
C ALA A 122 -0.35 10.72 -6.54
N ARG A 123 0.42 10.30 -7.53
CA ARG A 123 1.22 9.08 -7.42
C ARG A 123 2.55 9.16 -8.15
N SER A 124 3.57 8.53 -7.56
CA SER A 124 4.77 8.10 -8.28
C SER A 124 4.88 6.60 -8.14
N ALA A 125 5.24 5.92 -9.23
CA ALA A 125 5.46 4.48 -9.26
C ALA A 125 6.81 4.25 -9.93
N VAL A 126 7.78 3.75 -9.16
CA VAL A 126 9.17 3.67 -9.61
C VAL A 126 9.74 2.30 -9.32
N GLY A 127 10.86 1.98 -10.00
CA GLY A 127 11.58 0.74 -9.78
C GLY A 127 12.69 0.92 -8.76
N MET A 128 12.93 -0.11 -7.99
CA MET A 128 14.04 -0.19 -7.04
C MET A 128 14.92 -1.38 -7.39
N ILE A 129 16.22 -1.21 -7.22
CA ILE A 129 17.16 -2.30 -7.47
C ILE A 129 16.95 -3.45 -6.47
N ALA A 130 16.49 -3.13 -5.28
CA ALA A 130 16.17 -4.11 -4.25
C ALA A 130 15.22 -3.47 -3.23
N LEU A 131 14.43 -4.29 -2.56
CA LEU A 131 13.59 -3.88 -1.44
C LEU A 131 13.91 -4.77 -0.24
N PRO A 132 13.67 -4.29 0.99
CA PRO A 132 13.95 -5.10 2.18
C PRO A 132 13.28 -6.47 2.09
N MET A 133 14.00 -7.51 2.53
CA MET A 133 13.51 -8.89 2.54
C MET A 133 13.09 -9.39 1.15
N ASN A 134 13.57 -8.73 0.09
CA ASN A 134 13.24 -9.08 -1.29
C ASN A 134 11.73 -9.02 -1.57
N ILE A 135 10.98 -8.16 -0.86
CA ILE A 135 9.56 -8.04 -1.13
C ILE A 135 9.31 -7.49 -2.53
N ALA A 136 8.17 -7.84 -3.10
CA ALA A 136 7.88 -7.50 -4.50
C ALA A 136 7.63 -6.01 -4.70
N VAL A 137 6.93 -5.39 -3.75
CA VAL A 137 6.59 -3.97 -3.78
C VAL A 137 6.63 -3.40 -2.38
N GLU A 138 6.76 -2.09 -2.31
CA GLU A 138 6.60 -1.36 -1.06
C GLU A 138 5.86 -0.07 -1.36
N VAL A 139 4.88 0.29 -0.52
CA VAL A 139 4.06 1.47 -0.77
C VAL A 139 3.88 2.24 0.52
N GLU A 140 3.98 3.54 0.42
CA GLU A 140 3.62 4.47 1.49
C GLU A 140 2.58 5.45 0.98
N MET A 141 1.81 6.04 1.89
CA MET A 141 0.79 7.00 1.47
C MET A 141 0.52 8.07 2.52
N ILE A 142 -0.04 9.17 2.06
CA ILE A 142 -0.50 10.28 2.88
C ILE A 142 -2.01 10.38 2.69
N VAL A 143 -2.73 10.47 3.80
CA VAL A 143 -4.20 10.48 3.80
C VAL A 143 -4.69 11.70 4.57
N GLU A 144 -5.65 12.41 4.00
CA GLU A 144 -6.33 13.50 4.70
C GLU A 144 -7.60 12.96 5.35
N VAL A 145 -7.81 13.31 6.61
CA VAL A 145 -8.96 12.85 7.38
C VAL A 145 -9.72 14.03 7.96
N SER A 146 -10.97 13.79 8.38
CA SER A 146 -11.77 14.82 9.05
C SER A 146 -11.24 15.04 10.47
N ASP A 147 -11.64 16.15 11.08
CA ASP A 147 -11.21 16.53 12.43
C ASP A 147 -11.63 15.53 13.49
N GLN A 148 -12.64 14.76 13.21
CA GLN A 148 -13.17 13.80 14.18
C GLN A 148 -12.99 12.38 13.73
#